data_a721f5b8044a6d44dfc3261591056072
#
_entry.id   a721f5b8044a6d44dfc3261591056072
#
_cell.length_a   1.000
_cell.length_b   1.000
_cell.length_c   1.000
_cell.angle_alpha   90.00
_cell.angle_beta   90.00
_cell.angle_gamma   90.00
#
_symmetry.space_group_name_H-M   'P 1'
#
loop_
_entity.id
_entity.type
_entity.pdbx_description
1 polymer ?
#
loop_
_entity_poly.entity_id
_entity_poly.type
_entity_poly.pdbx_seq_one_letter_code
_entity_poly.pdbx_strand_id
1 'polypeptide(L)'
;RVSLMDNHLWPSELTEEFLVSSRPMLVVGQLQCTVARRVSGAIRRLEESVVVLSEQLATCGNAPCHFDEALIGIGEQEAYKPDYIIYIGDTLVSKRAKHFLQHCHPKSCVVVNASGELTDVTMNVTDVVVCPVEDALDSLCEKLESGDVALGNDASAFRGRWAMALDKWAIRCKVFEPAYSQMMAVRRLCEQTNGQECHMQFANSSAVRLGQLYSSHHLYVNRGVNGIEGSLSTAVGFASEKDVTVYC
;
A
#
# COMPACT_ATOMS: atom_id res chain seq x y z
N ARG A 1 2.57 -22.76 -11.10
CA ARG A 1 3.98 -22.87 -10.68
C ARG A 1 4.50 -21.47 -10.49
N VAL A 2 4.99 -21.13 -9.31
CA VAL A 2 5.59 -19.82 -9.01
C VAL A 2 7.08 -19.92 -9.34
N SER A 3 7.63 -18.92 -10.06
CA SER A 3 9.06 -18.80 -10.33
C SER A 3 9.75 -18.02 -9.20
N LEU A 4 10.90 -18.47 -8.74
CA LEU A 4 11.76 -17.78 -7.79
C LEU A 4 12.97 -17.21 -8.55
N MET A 5 13.15 -15.90 -8.50
CA MET A 5 14.24 -15.19 -9.19
C MET A 5 15.14 -14.53 -8.15
N ASP A 6 16.33 -15.09 -7.93
CA ASP A 6 17.33 -14.55 -7.01
C ASP A 6 18.38 -13.76 -7.81
N ASN A 7 18.10 -12.50 -8.10
CA ASN A 7 18.92 -11.67 -8.97
C ASN A 7 19.51 -10.44 -8.28
N HIS A 8 19.25 -10.21 -6.98
CA HIS A 8 19.63 -8.99 -6.25
C HIS A 8 19.15 -7.66 -6.87
N LEU A 9 18.64 -7.69 -8.11
CA LEU A 9 18.09 -6.56 -8.86
C LEU A 9 16.79 -6.99 -9.55
N TRP A 10 15.99 -6.03 -9.96
CA TRP A 10 14.77 -6.29 -10.73
C TRP A 10 15.12 -6.90 -12.09
N PRO A 11 14.56 -8.09 -12.46
CA PRO A 11 14.88 -8.78 -13.70
C PRO A 11 14.42 -8.00 -14.94
N SER A 12 15.25 -7.95 -15.98
CA SER A 12 14.95 -7.26 -17.24
C SER A 12 13.70 -7.83 -17.94
N GLU A 13 13.52 -9.14 -17.89
CA GLU A 13 12.37 -9.84 -18.47
C GLU A 13 11.05 -9.36 -17.86
N LEU A 14 10.99 -9.22 -16.53
CA LEU A 14 9.81 -8.68 -15.83
C LEU A 14 9.62 -7.19 -16.09
N THR A 15 10.72 -6.45 -16.38
CA THR A 15 10.61 -5.05 -16.78
C THR A 15 9.89 -4.93 -18.13
N GLU A 16 10.24 -5.75 -19.10
CA GLU A 16 9.61 -5.73 -20.43
C GLU A 16 8.13 -6.06 -20.34
N GLU A 17 7.77 -7.09 -19.57
CA GLU A 17 6.36 -7.44 -19.33
C GLU A 17 5.58 -6.31 -18.65
N PHE A 18 6.20 -5.66 -17.65
CA PHE A 18 5.60 -4.52 -16.95
C PHE A 18 5.36 -3.33 -17.88
N LEU A 19 6.35 -2.99 -18.71
CA LEU A 19 6.27 -1.84 -19.61
C LEU A 19 5.23 -2.00 -20.72
N VAL A 20 5.00 -3.23 -21.21
CA VAL A 20 3.95 -3.49 -22.20
C VAL A 20 2.56 -3.71 -21.60
N SER A 21 2.44 -3.74 -20.27
CA SER A 21 1.15 -3.93 -19.62
C SER A 21 0.22 -2.74 -19.84
N SER A 22 -1.06 -3.02 -20.02
CA SER A 22 -2.07 -1.98 -20.23
C SER A 22 -2.67 -1.45 -18.93
N ARG A 23 -2.54 -2.22 -17.85
CA ARG A 23 -3.14 -1.91 -16.54
C ARG A 23 -2.19 -2.26 -15.40
N PRO A 24 -0.99 -1.66 -15.36
CA PRO A 24 -0.01 -1.92 -14.30
C PRO A 24 -0.47 -1.35 -12.97
N MET A 25 -0.22 -2.09 -11.89
CA MET A 25 -0.53 -1.68 -10.54
C MET A 25 0.57 -2.09 -9.56
N LEU A 26 1.01 -1.14 -8.73
CA LEU A 26 1.84 -1.39 -7.56
C LEU A 26 0.92 -1.47 -6.32
N VAL A 27 0.99 -2.56 -5.61
CA VAL A 27 0.28 -2.75 -4.33
C VAL A 27 1.30 -2.77 -3.21
N VAL A 28 1.12 -1.87 -2.25
CA VAL A 28 2.02 -1.72 -1.11
C VAL A 28 1.30 -2.16 0.15
N GLY A 29 1.61 -3.37 0.61
CA GLY A 29 1.18 -3.90 1.90
C GLY A 29 1.97 -3.31 3.06
N GLN A 30 1.83 -3.87 4.25
CA GLN A 30 2.51 -3.38 5.43
C GLN A 30 4.03 -3.37 5.25
N LEU A 31 4.68 -2.26 5.60
CA LEU A 31 6.13 -2.10 5.62
C LEU A 31 6.61 -1.65 7.00
N GLN A 32 7.83 -2.01 7.36
CA GLN A 32 8.49 -1.37 8.48
C GLN A 32 8.70 0.12 8.19
N CYS A 33 8.53 1.00 9.19
CA CYS A 33 8.62 2.45 9.00
C CYS A 33 9.94 2.91 8.35
N THR A 34 11.05 2.24 8.66
CA THR A 34 12.35 2.51 8.05
C THR A 34 12.39 2.20 6.56
N VAL A 35 11.78 1.10 6.14
CA VAL A 35 11.64 0.71 4.73
C VAL A 35 10.68 1.68 4.04
N ALA A 36 9.50 1.93 4.63
CA ALA A 36 8.51 2.86 4.10
C ALA A 36 9.09 4.26 3.81
N ARG A 37 9.97 4.75 4.69
CA ARG A 37 10.68 6.04 4.48
C ARG A 37 11.64 5.97 3.29
N ARG A 38 12.42 4.89 3.17
CA ARG A 38 13.39 4.72 2.08
C ARG A 38 12.70 4.65 0.72
N VAL A 39 11.61 3.89 0.62
CA VAL A 39 10.89 3.69 -0.66
C VAL A 39 9.93 4.83 -1.01
N SER A 40 9.66 5.76 -0.11
CA SER A 40 8.65 6.82 -0.31
C SER A 40 8.93 7.68 -1.56
N GLY A 41 10.19 7.95 -1.86
CA GLY A 41 10.60 8.69 -3.06
C GLY A 41 10.28 7.93 -4.35
N ALA A 42 10.68 6.66 -4.42
CA ALA A 42 10.41 5.80 -5.57
C ALA A 42 8.90 5.58 -5.79
N ILE A 43 8.13 5.38 -4.71
CA ILE A 43 6.67 5.24 -4.80
C ILE A 43 6.04 6.49 -5.43
N ARG A 44 6.42 7.70 -5.01
CA ARG A 44 5.89 8.96 -5.60
C ARG A 44 6.23 9.08 -7.09
N ARG A 45 7.44 8.71 -7.50
CA ARG A 45 7.84 8.70 -8.92
C ARG A 45 6.98 7.72 -9.71
N LEU A 46 6.71 6.53 -9.16
CA LEU A 46 5.86 5.51 -9.79
C LEU A 46 4.39 5.96 -9.89
N GLU A 47 3.86 6.71 -8.92
CA GLU A 47 2.50 7.26 -8.95
C GLU A 47 2.24 8.17 -10.17
N GLU A 48 3.27 8.74 -10.76
CA GLU A 48 3.15 9.54 -11.98
C GLU A 48 2.81 8.70 -13.21
N SER A 49 3.13 7.41 -13.18
CA SER A 49 3.03 6.52 -14.34
C SER A 49 2.08 5.33 -14.13
N VAL A 50 1.99 4.79 -12.91
CA VAL A 50 1.20 3.59 -12.59
C VAL A 50 0.21 3.85 -11.48
N VAL A 51 -0.78 2.96 -11.33
CA VAL A 51 -1.68 2.95 -10.17
C VAL A 51 -0.91 2.43 -8.96
N VAL A 52 -0.89 3.20 -7.88
CA VAL A 52 -0.32 2.77 -6.60
C VAL A 52 -1.43 2.68 -5.56
N LEU A 53 -1.58 1.52 -4.94
CA LEU A 53 -2.49 1.29 -3.83
C LEU A 53 -1.68 0.98 -2.56
N SER A 54 -1.78 1.83 -1.56
CA SER A 54 -1.02 1.70 -0.30
C SER A 54 -1.90 1.90 0.92
N GLU A 55 -1.55 1.21 2.00
CA GLU A 55 -2.14 1.41 3.32
C GLU A 55 -1.26 2.33 4.18
N GLN A 56 -1.85 2.95 5.23
CA GLN A 56 -1.08 3.80 6.15
C GLN A 56 -0.03 3.05 6.99
N LEU A 57 -0.07 1.72 6.98
CA LEU A 57 0.98 0.86 7.52
C LEU A 57 2.20 0.73 6.56
N ALA A 58 2.09 1.30 5.38
CA ALA A 58 3.13 1.24 4.34
C ALA A 58 3.73 2.60 4.00
N THR A 59 3.17 3.68 4.52
CA THR A 59 3.54 5.05 4.15
C THR A 59 4.04 5.85 5.35
N CYS A 60 4.79 6.91 5.09
CA CYS A 60 5.25 7.85 6.13
C CYS A 60 4.96 9.28 5.67
N GLY A 61 3.99 9.93 6.33
CA GLY A 61 3.66 11.33 6.07
C GLY A 61 2.78 11.58 4.86
N ASN A 62 2.20 10.55 4.25
CA ASN A 62 1.31 10.67 3.10
C ASN A 62 -0.15 10.73 3.55
N ALA A 63 -0.99 11.44 2.78
CA ALA A 63 -2.43 11.37 2.95
C ALA A 63 -2.96 9.94 2.72
N PRO A 64 -4.10 9.55 3.34
CA PRO A 64 -4.73 8.27 3.08
C PRO A 64 -5.05 8.07 1.59
N CYS A 65 -4.74 6.88 1.07
CA CYS A 65 -4.98 6.54 -0.33
C CYS A 65 -6.49 6.33 -0.64
N HIS A 66 -7.30 5.95 0.36
CA HIS A 66 -8.74 5.68 0.23
C HIS A 66 -9.14 4.60 -0.78
N PHE A 67 -8.25 3.68 -1.12
CA PHE A 67 -8.57 2.65 -2.10
C PHE A 67 -9.60 1.63 -1.56
N ASP A 68 -9.61 1.34 -0.25
CA ASP A 68 -10.62 0.46 0.35
C ASP A 68 -12.03 1.03 0.17
N GLU A 69 -12.19 2.34 0.33
CA GLU A 69 -13.43 3.06 0.12
C GLU A 69 -13.78 3.14 -1.38
N ALA A 70 -12.82 3.38 -2.25
CA ALA A 70 -13.03 3.41 -3.69
C ALA A 70 -13.59 2.08 -4.21
N LEU A 71 -13.12 0.96 -3.67
CA LEU A 71 -13.61 -0.37 -4.02
C LEU A 71 -15.08 -0.59 -3.69
N ILE A 72 -15.70 0.20 -2.78
CA ILE A 72 -17.16 0.17 -2.56
C ILE A 72 -17.93 0.54 -3.83
N GLY A 73 -17.45 1.54 -4.56
CA GLY A 73 -18.08 2.00 -5.78
C GLY A 73 -17.59 1.28 -7.04
N ILE A 74 -16.39 0.72 -7.01
CA ILE A 74 -15.77 0.00 -8.13
C ILE A 74 -16.39 -1.40 -8.26
N GLY A 75 -16.54 -2.12 -7.14
CA GLY A 75 -17.03 -3.51 -7.16
C GLY A 75 -16.16 -4.42 -8.03
N GLU A 76 -16.81 -5.23 -8.87
CA GLU A 76 -16.17 -6.21 -9.75
C GLU A 76 -15.92 -5.70 -11.18
N GLN A 77 -15.90 -4.37 -11.41
CA GLN A 77 -15.77 -3.82 -12.76
C GLN A 77 -14.40 -4.12 -13.38
N GLU A 78 -14.41 -4.81 -14.52
CA GLU A 78 -13.19 -5.21 -15.26
C GLU A 78 -12.28 -4.05 -15.63
N ALA A 79 -12.85 -2.87 -15.83
CA ALA A 79 -12.10 -1.67 -16.19
C ALA A 79 -11.11 -1.20 -15.09
N TYR A 80 -11.26 -1.69 -13.85
CA TYR A 80 -10.39 -1.38 -12.72
C TYR A 80 -9.45 -2.53 -12.36
N LYS A 81 -9.60 -3.71 -12.96
CA LYS A 81 -8.73 -4.86 -12.67
C LYS A 81 -7.39 -4.70 -13.37
N PRO A 82 -6.26 -4.83 -12.66
CA PRO A 82 -4.94 -4.80 -13.26
C PRO A 82 -4.68 -6.06 -14.09
N ASP A 83 -3.85 -5.93 -15.11
CA ASP A 83 -3.30 -7.06 -15.87
C ASP A 83 -1.86 -7.40 -15.44
N TYR A 84 -1.20 -6.48 -14.73
CA TYR A 84 0.10 -6.69 -14.11
C TYR A 84 0.09 -6.13 -12.69
N ILE A 85 0.51 -6.92 -11.71
CA ILE A 85 0.63 -6.51 -10.31
C ILE A 85 2.07 -6.65 -9.85
N ILE A 86 2.61 -5.59 -9.26
CA ILE A 86 3.81 -5.67 -8.39
C ILE A 86 3.30 -5.57 -6.96
N TYR A 87 3.65 -6.54 -6.13
CA TYR A 87 3.29 -6.57 -4.71
C TYR A 87 4.53 -6.45 -3.83
N ILE A 88 4.56 -5.48 -2.95
CA ILE A 88 5.62 -5.30 -1.96
C ILE A 88 5.03 -5.23 -0.54
N GLY A 89 5.84 -5.61 0.44
CA GLY A 89 5.44 -5.61 1.85
C GLY A 89 4.61 -6.82 2.27
N ASP A 90 4.17 -6.79 3.53
CA ASP A 90 3.39 -7.86 4.13
C ASP A 90 1.89 -7.75 3.78
N THR A 91 1.05 -8.49 4.52
CA THR A 91 -0.39 -8.54 4.27
C THR A 91 -1.08 -7.19 4.38
N LEU A 92 -2.16 -7.02 3.64
CA LEU A 92 -3.08 -5.88 3.75
C LEU A 92 -4.03 -6.02 4.94
N VAL A 93 -4.45 -4.90 5.51
CA VAL A 93 -5.52 -4.84 6.53
C VAL A 93 -6.88 -4.94 5.88
N SER A 94 -7.07 -4.31 4.73
CA SER A 94 -8.33 -4.28 4.00
C SER A 94 -8.72 -5.67 3.48
N LYS A 95 -9.86 -6.17 3.96
CA LYS A 95 -10.46 -7.41 3.45
C LYS A 95 -11.01 -7.23 2.04
N ARG A 96 -11.54 -6.04 1.74
CA ARG A 96 -12.10 -5.72 0.42
C ARG A 96 -11.00 -5.64 -0.64
N ALA A 97 -9.87 -5.03 -0.30
CA ALA A 97 -8.71 -5.00 -1.18
C ALA A 97 -8.17 -6.41 -1.47
N LYS A 98 -8.04 -7.25 -0.44
CA LYS A 98 -7.65 -8.66 -0.64
C LYS A 98 -8.62 -9.39 -1.56
N HIS A 99 -9.91 -9.29 -1.30
CA HIS A 99 -10.94 -9.90 -2.15
C HIS A 99 -10.86 -9.40 -3.60
N PHE A 100 -10.73 -8.08 -3.80
CA PHE A 100 -10.58 -7.51 -5.13
C PHE A 100 -9.35 -8.07 -5.85
N LEU A 101 -8.17 -8.04 -5.21
CA LEU A 101 -6.93 -8.52 -5.81
C LEU A 101 -6.99 -10.03 -6.14
N GLN A 102 -7.63 -10.84 -5.30
CA GLN A 102 -7.83 -12.27 -5.54
C GLN A 102 -8.68 -12.58 -6.77
N HIS A 103 -9.56 -11.65 -7.17
CA HIS A 103 -10.47 -11.81 -8.32
C HIS A 103 -10.02 -11.01 -9.55
N CYS A 104 -8.80 -10.43 -9.54
CA CYS A 104 -8.27 -9.70 -10.70
C CYS A 104 -7.77 -10.60 -11.81
N HIS A 105 -7.20 -11.77 -11.48
CA HIS A 105 -6.59 -12.71 -12.43
C HIS A 105 -5.63 -12.03 -13.42
N PRO A 106 -4.59 -11.30 -12.93
CA PRO A 106 -3.63 -10.63 -13.79
C PRO A 106 -2.82 -11.65 -14.60
N LYS A 107 -2.20 -11.21 -15.68
CA LYS A 107 -1.26 -12.04 -16.46
C LYS A 107 0.00 -12.34 -15.64
N SER A 108 0.48 -11.33 -14.90
CA SER A 108 1.64 -11.45 -14.04
C SER A 108 1.38 -10.78 -12.70
N CYS A 109 1.75 -11.46 -11.63
CA CYS A 109 1.72 -10.95 -10.27
C CYS A 109 3.07 -11.25 -9.60
N VAL A 110 3.89 -10.22 -9.46
CA VAL A 110 5.27 -10.31 -9.00
C VAL A 110 5.34 -9.82 -7.55
N VAL A 111 5.80 -10.69 -6.66
CA VAL A 111 6.10 -10.33 -5.27
C VAL A 111 7.58 -9.99 -5.15
N VAL A 112 7.89 -8.88 -4.49
CA VAL A 112 9.27 -8.46 -4.22
C VAL A 112 9.53 -8.45 -2.73
N ASN A 113 10.54 -9.22 -2.31
CA ASN A 113 11.05 -9.17 -0.95
C ASN A 113 12.47 -9.73 -0.86
N ALA A 114 13.22 -9.33 0.17
CA ALA A 114 14.60 -9.77 0.36
C ALA A 114 14.73 -11.20 0.94
N SER A 115 13.66 -11.78 1.44
CA SER A 115 13.70 -13.12 2.08
C SER A 115 13.45 -14.27 1.10
N GLY A 116 12.84 -14.00 -0.04
CA GLY A 116 12.35 -15.03 -0.97
C GLY A 116 11.12 -15.79 -0.46
N GLU A 117 10.54 -15.37 0.66
CA GLU A 117 9.32 -15.98 1.18
C GLU A 117 8.12 -15.65 0.30
N LEU A 118 7.32 -16.67 0.03
CA LEU A 118 6.08 -16.50 -0.72
C LEU A 118 4.94 -16.07 0.21
N THR A 119 4.62 -14.79 0.19
CA THR A 119 3.41 -14.26 0.84
C THR A 119 2.37 -13.96 -0.25
N ASP A 120 1.51 -14.94 -0.55
CA ASP A 120 0.50 -14.79 -1.60
C ASP A 120 -0.81 -14.22 -1.06
N VAL A 121 -0.85 -12.89 -0.87
CA VAL A 121 -2.05 -12.15 -0.46
C VAL A 121 -3.09 -12.10 -1.59
N THR A 122 -2.62 -12.14 -2.83
CA THR A 122 -3.45 -11.96 -4.03
C THR A 122 -4.02 -13.28 -4.55
N MET A 123 -3.46 -14.42 -4.15
CA MET A 123 -3.73 -15.76 -4.69
C MET A 123 -3.49 -15.85 -6.22
N ASN A 124 -2.63 -14.99 -6.74
CA ASN A 124 -2.33 -14.87 -8.18
C ASN A 124 -0.83 -14.81 -8.45
N VAL A 125 0.05 -15.01 -7.46
CA VAL A 125 1.49 -14.83 -7.62
C VAL A 125 2.04 -15.77 -8.69
N THR A 126 2.72 -15.17 -9.66
CA THR A 126 3.44 -15.87 -10.74
C THR A 126 4.93 -15.94 -10.44
N ASP A 127 5.50 -14.87 -9.89
CA ASP A 127 6.93 -14.74 -9.68
C ASP A 127 7.25 -14.11 -8.32
N VAL A 128 8.38 -14.53 -7.74
CA VAL A 128 8.96 -13.91 -6.54
C VAL A 128 10.37 -13.42 -6.90
N VAL A 129 10.58 -12.13 -6.78
CA VAL A 129 11.89 -11.48 -6.98
C VAL A 129 12.54 -11.28 -5.62
N VAL A 130 13.69 -11.93 -5.44
CA VAL A 130 14.47 -11.85 -4.20
C VAL A 130 15.46 -10.70 -4.31
N CYS A 131 15.03 -9.52 -3.90
CA CYS A 131 15.90 -8.36 -3.80
C CYS A 131 15.34 -7.37 -2.75
N PRO A 132 16.15 -6.42 -2.25
CA PRO A 132 15.64 -5.32 -1.45
C PRO A 132 14.57 -4.54 -2.22
N VAL A 133 13.49 -4.19 -1.53
CA VAL A 133 12.35 -3.48 -2.16
C VAL A 133 12.79 -2.14 -2.73
N GLU A 134 13.71 -1.46 -2.06
CA GLU A 134 14.30 -0.20 -2.49
C GLU A 134 14.94 -0.33 -3.88
N ASP A 135 15.81 -1.31 -4.04
CA ASP A 135 16.57 -1.54 -5.29
C ASP A 135 15.61 -1.89 -6.45
N ALA A 136 14.57 -2.68 -6.16
CA ALA A 136 13.56 -3.02 -7.16
C ALA A 136 12.80 -1.78 -7.65
N LEU A 137 12.32 -0.94 -6.72
CA LEU A 137 11.53 0.25 -7.07
C LEU A 137 12.38 1.31 -7.77
N ASP A 138 13.62 1.52 -7.32
CA ASP A 138 14.55 2.46 -7.98
C ASP A 138 14.87 2.00 -9.40
N SER A 139 15.14 0.71 -9.62
CA SER A 139 15.35 0.15 -10.95
C SER A 139 14.14 0.36 -11.87
N LEU A 140 12.92 0.16 -11.37
CA LEU A 140 11.69 0.43 -12.14
C LEU A 140 11.52 1.91 -12.49
N CYS A 141 11.82 2.81 -11.55
CA CYS A 141 11.78 4.25 -11.79
C CYS A 141 12.76 4.66 -12.89
N GLU A 142 14.01 4.18 -12.81
CA GLU A 142 15.05 4.46 -13.82
C GLU A 142 14.63 4.01 -15.22
N LYS A 143 14.00 2.85 -15.32
CA LYS A 143 13.50 2.33 -16.61
C LYS A 143 12.35 3.15 -17.18
N LEU A 144 11.41 3.61 -16.34
CA LEU A 144 10.32 4.48 -16.78
C LEU A 144 10.79 5.87 -17.21
N GLU A 145 11.84 6.39 -16.55
CA GLU A 145 12.39 7.73 -16.80
C GLU A 145 13.37 7.76 -17.97
N SER A 146 14.02 6.64 -18.33
CA SER A 146 14.94 6.58 -19.48
C SER A 146 14.27 6.92 -20.80
N GLY A 147 12.94 6.83 -20.87
CA GLY A 147 12.15 7.14 -22.06
C GLY A 147 12.31 6.15 -23.21
N ASP A 148 13.13 5.11 -23.03
CA ASP A 148 13.40 4.11 -24.07
C ASP A 148 12.17 3.22 -24.34
N VAL A 149 11.27 3.11 -23.34
CA VAL A 149 10.01 2.35 -23.46
C VAL A 149 8.90 3.09 -22.75
N ALA A 150 7.77 3.31 -23.43
CA ALA A 150 6.55 3.84 -22.83
C ALA A 150 5.68 2.68 -22.34
N LEU A 151 4.96 2.89 -21.21
CA LEU A 151 3.90 1.98 -20.78
C LEU A 151 2.86 1.77 -21.88
N GLY A 152 2.20 0.62 -21.88
CA GLY A 152 1.15 0.29 -22.83
C GLY A 152 0.12 1.41 -22.99
N ASN A 153 -0.43 1.57 -24.18
CA ASN A 153 -1.28 2.71 -24.58
C ASN A 153 -2.46 2.97 -23.62
N ASP A 154 -2.97 1.94 -22.95
CA ASP A 154 -4.12 2.03 -22.03
C ASP A 154 -3.72 2.33 -20.59
N ALA A 155 -2.43 2.29 -20.24
CA ALA A 155 -1.96 2.45 -18.86
C ALA A 155 -2.32 3.83 -18.29
N SER A 156 -2.19 4.89 -19.09
CA SER A 156 -2.58 6.24 -18.70
C SER A 156 -4.09 6.36 -18.45
N ALA A 157 -4.92 5.74 -19.29
CA ALA A 157 -6.37 5.71 -19.09
C ALA A 157 -6.76 4.90 -17.83
N PHE A 158 -6.08 3.79 -17.60
CA PHE A 158 -6.27 2.98 -16.39
C PHE A 158 -5.92 3.77 -15.14
N ARG A 159 -4.74 4.42 -15.10
CA ARG A 159 -4.32 5.28 -14.00
C ARG A 159 -5.29 6.44 -13.78
N GLY A 160 -5.70 7.14 -14.84
CA GLY A 160 -6.66 8.24 -14.75
C GLY A 160 -7.99 7.82 -14.16
N ARG A 161 -8.49 6.63 -14.52
CA ARG A 161 -9.73 6.06 -13.96
C ARG A 161 -9.62 5.80 -12.46
N TRP A 162 -8.51 5.23 -12.01
CA TRP A 162 -8.25 5.00 -10.59
C TRP A 162 -8.09 6.33 -9.84
N ALA A 163 -7.34 7.28 -10.38
CA ALA A 163 -7.16 8.61 -9.78
C ALA A 163 -8.51 9.28 -9.53
N MET A 164 -9.41 9.30 -10.52
CA MET A 164 -10.76 9.84 -10.36
C MET A 164 -11.57 9.13 -9.26
N ALA A 165 -11.45 7.82 -9.14
CA ALA A 165 -12.14 7.06 -8.10
C ALA A 165 -11.58 7.37 -6.71
N LEU A 166 -10.26 7.42 -6.56
CA LEU A 166 -9.58 7.73 -5.30
C LEU A 166 -9.89 9.17 -4.86
N ASP A 167 -9.78 10.16 -5.74
CA ASP A 167 -10.08 11.56 -5.47
C ASP A 167 -11.53 11.75 -5.01
N LYS A 168 -12.46 11.10 -5.68
CA LYS A 168 -13.88 11.13 -5.30
C LYS A 168 -14.08 10.67 -3.85
N TRP A 169 -13.39 9.61 -3.43
CA TRP A 169 -13.52 9.09 -2.07
C TRP A 169 -12.72 9.91 -1.06
N ALA A 170 -11.56 10.43 -1.43
CA ALA A 170 -10.82 11.38 -0.59
C ALA A 170 -11.68 12.61 -0.23
N ILE A 171 -12.37 13.20 -1.22
CA ILE A 171 -13.30 14.30 -0.99
C ILE A 171 -14.44 13.88 -0.07
N ARG A 172 -15.05 12.70 -0.31
CA ARG A 172 -16.16 12.19 0.52
C ARG A 172 -15.73 11.95 1.97
N CYS A 173 -14.59 11.32 2.19
CA CYS A 173 -14.07 11.07 3.54
C CYS A 173 -13.76 12.39 4.27
N LYS A 174 -13.27 13.39 3.56
CA LYS A 174 -12.97 14.71 4.12
C LYS A 174 -14.23 15.44 4.59
N VAL A 175 -15.31 15.41 3.82
CA VAL A 175 -16.55 16.13 4.13
C VAL A 175 -17.53 15.35 5.01
N PHE A 176 -17.37 14.04 5.11
CA PHE A 176 -18.25 13.19 5.90
C PHE A 176 -18.05 13.47 7.40
N GLU A 177 -19.12 13.88 8.09
CA GLU A 177 -19.13 14.07 9.54
C GLU A 177 -19.77 12.85 10.22
N PRO A 178 -18.97 11.98 10.84
CA PRO A 178 -19.53 10.83 11.56
C PRO A 178 -20.30 11.28 12.80
N ALA A 179 -21.41 10.60 13.09
CA ALA A 179 -22.09 10.74 14.37
C ALA A 179 -21.17 10.34 15.53
N TYR A 180 -21.55 10.68 16.78
CA TYR A 180 -20.79 10.27 17.97
C TYR A 180 -20.56 8.76 17.99
N SER A 181 -19.32 8.35 17.83
CA SER A 181 -18.92 6.96 17.59
C SER A 181 -17.41 6.80 17.70
N GLN A 182 -16.92 5.55 17.63
CA GLN A 182 -15.48 5.27 17.49
C GLN A 182 -14.86 5.98 16.27
N MET A 183 -15.59 6.07 15.17
CA MET A 183 -15.15 6.75 13.96
C MET A 183 -14.91 8.25 14.21
N MET A 184 -15.82 8.92 14.91
CA MET A 184 -15.65 10.32 15.33
C MET A 184 -14.41 10.48 16.23
N ALA A 185 -14.24 9.60 17.21
CA ALA A 185 -13.11 9.67 18.13
C ALA A 185 -11.76 9.54 17.40
N VAL A 186 -11.63 8.54 16.51
CA VAL A 186 -10.41 8.34 15.72
C VAL A 186 -10.18 9.50 14.76
N ARG A 187 -11.22 10.01 14.11
CA ARG A 187 -11.10 11.20 13.25
C ARG A 187 -10.55 12.39 14.01
N ARG A 188 -11.11 12.71 15.18
CA ARG A 188 -10.64 13.82 16.02
C ARG A 188 -9.21 13.64 16.50
N LEU A 189 -8.84 12.42 16.89
CA LEU A 189 -7.46 12.10 17.23
C LEU A 189 -6.52 12.39 16.05
N CYS A 190 -6.83 11.88 14.85
CA CYS A 190 -6.01 12.12 13.67
C CYS A 190 -5.96 13.61 13.28
N GLU A 191 -7.08 14.35 13.34
CA GLU A 191 -7.11 15.79 13.06
C GLU A 191 -6.20 16.59 14.01
N GLN A 192 -6.09 16.15 15.26
CA GLN A 192 -5.24 16.80 16.26
C GLN A 192 -3.77 16.44 16.13
N THR A 193 -3.46 15.23 15.65
CA THR A 193 -2.08 14.72 15.60
C THR A 193 -1.44 14.81 14.23
N ASN A 194 -2.21 14.87 13.14
CA ASN A 194 -1.66 15.01 11.79
C ASN A 194 -0.75 16.25 11.69
N GLY A 195 0.46 16.03 11.15
CA GLY A 195 1.49 17.07 11.04
C GLY A 195 2.35 17.23 12.30
N GLN A 196 2.08 16.54 13.40
CA GLN A 196 2.94 16.48 14.59
C GLN A 196 3.93 15.32 14.47
N GLU A 197 5.06 15.42 15.14
CA GLU A 197 5.99 14.30 15.31
C GLU A 197 5.52 13.42 16.48
N CYS A 198 4.93 12.28 16.14
CA CYS A 198 4.40 11.35 17.15
C CYS A 198 4.36 9.92 16.62
N HIS A 199 4.24 8.97 17.54
CA HIS A 199 4.00 7.56 17.24
C HIS A 199 2.52 7.24 17.40
N MET A 200 1.91 6.68 16.34
CA MET A 200 0.50 6.30 16.33
C MET A 200 0.36 4.79 16.44
N GLN A 201 0.07 4.29 17.64
CA GLN A 201 -0.15 2.88 17.91
C GLN A 201 -1.64 2.56 17.85
N PHE A 202 -2.04 1.70 16.94
CA PHE A 202 -3.44 1.28 16.81
C PHE A 202 -3.62 -0.19 17.19
N ALA A 203 -4.77 -0.51 17.78
CA ALA A 203 -5.19 -1.88 17.95
C ALA A 203 -5.65 -2.49 16.61
N ASN A 204 -5.64 -3.80 16.52
CA ASN A 204 -6.17 -4.53 15.38
C ASN A 204 -7.68 -4.29 15.17
N SER A 205 -8.22 -4.77 14.05
CA SER A 205 -9.64 -4.73 13.69
C SER A 205 -10.16 -3.31 13.36
N SER A 206 -11.15 -2.81 14.07
CA SER A 206 -11.80 -1.52 13.76
C SER A 206 -10.87 -0.35 13.92
N ALA A 207 -10.04 -0.33 14.96
CA ALA A 207 -9.17 0.80 15.29
C ALA A 207 -8.22 1.13 14.13
N VAL A 208 -7.42 0.15 13.65
CA VAL A 208 -6.49 0.40 12.53
C VAL A 208 -7.21 0.75 11.24
N ARG A 209 -8.39 0.17 10.97
CA ARG A 209 -9.15 0.50 9.76
C ARG A 209 -9.67 1.94 9.78
N LEU A 210 -10.09 2.43 10.93
CA LEU A 210 -10.49 3.82 11.10
C LEU A 210 -9.28 4.76 11.05
N GLY A 211 -8.15 4.34 11.62
CA GLY A 211 -6.89 5.08 11.51
C GLY A 211 -6.46 5.28 10.06
N GLN A 212 -6.62 4.27 9.21
CA GLN A 212 -6.29 4.37 7.78
C GLN A 212 -7.13 5.39 7.02
N LEU A 213 -8.34 5.73 7.50
CA LEU A 213 -9.20 6.73 6.86
C LEU A 213 -8.72 8.16 7.09
N TYR A 214 -8.08 8.44 8.21
CA TYR A 214 -7.89 9.82 8.67
C TYR A 214 -6.45 10.19 9.02
N SER A 215 -5.57 9.22 9.27
CA SER A 215 -4.20 9.49 9.68
C SER A 215 -3.28 9.73 8.49
N SER A 216 -2.42 10.76 8.58
CA SER A 216 -1.27 10.95 7.70
C SER A 216 0.01 10.31 8.24
N HIS A 217 -0.03 9.73 9.45
CA HIS A 217 1.11 9.05 10.04
C HIS A 217 1.24 7.62 9.54
N HIS A 218 2.46 7.09 9.64
CA HIS A 218 2.65 5.64 9.62
C HIS A 218 1.94 5.02 10.83
N LEU A 219 1.12 4.02 10.59
CA LEU A 219 0.38 3.35 11.65
C LEU A 219 1.12 2.12 12.14
N TYR A 220 1.33 2.04 13.45
CA TYR A 220 1.93 0.90 14.11
C TYR A 220 0.83 0.01 14.71
N VAL A 221 0.90 -1.26 14.43
CA VAL A 221 -0.12 -2.24 14.83
C VAL A 221 0.54 -3.59 15.11
N ASN A 222 0.10 -4.31 16.14
CA ASN A 222 0.59 -5.64 16.45
C ASN A 222 0.06 -6.68 15.44
N ARG A 223 0.49 -6.57 14.18
CA ARG A 223 -0.02 -7.39 13.07
C ARG A 223 0.64 -8.75 12.94
N GLY A 224 1.87 -8.92 13.40
CA GLY A 224 2.62 -10.17 13.24
C GLY A 224 1.91 -11.39 13.80
N VAL A 225 1.21 -11.22 14.92
CA VAL A 225 0.41 -12.29 15.55
C VAL A 225 -1.10 -12.05 15.46
N ASN A 226 -1.53 -10.94 14.83
CA ASN A 226 -2.94 -10.50 14.80
C ASN A 226 -3.62 -10.47 16.18
N GLY A 227 -2.83 -10.26 17.26
CA GLY A 227 -3.30 -10.22 18.62
C GLY A 227 -4.27 -9.05 18.87
N ILE A 228 -5.30 -9.30 19.64
CA ILE A 228 -6.21 -8.25 20.14
C ILE A 228 -5.71 -7.67 21.46
N GLU A 229 -4.84 -8.37 22.14
CA GLU A 229 -4.19 -7.99 23.39
C GLU A 229 -2.83 -7.31 23.11
N GLY A 230 -2.30 -6.60 24.08
CA GLY A 230 -0.93 -6.09 24.08
C GLY A 230 -0.70 -4.77 23.33
N SER A 231 -1.69 -4.20 22.63
CA SER A 231 -1.49 -2.92 21.93
C SER A 231 -1.11 -1.78 22.87
N LEU A 232 -1.77 -1.67 24.02
CA LEU A 232 -1.49 -0.65 25.01
C LEU A 232 -0.11 -0.86 25.67
N SER A 233 0.23 -2.10 26.04
CA SER A 233 1.54 -2.41 26.64
C SER A 233 2.69 -2.20 25.66
N THR A 234 2.48 -2.49 24.36
CA THR A 234 3.44 -2.14 23.30
C THR A 234 3.64 -0.63 23.21
N ALA A 235 2.55 0.15 23.23
CA ALA A 235 2.62 1.61 23.22
C ALA A 235 3.38 2.17 24.43
N VAL A 236 3.09 1.68 25.63
CA VAL A 236 3.78 2.07 26.87
C VAL A 236 5.25 1.71 26.81
N GLY A 237 5.59 0.50 26.40
CA GLY A 237 6.99 0.07 26.24
C GLY A 237 7.75 0.93 25.25
N PHE A 238 7.15 1.26 24.12
CA PHE A 238 7.75 2.15 23.12
C PHE A 238 7.96 3.55 23.66
N ALA A 239 6.97 4.12 24.37
CA ALA A 239 7.08 5.44 24.99
C ALA A 239 8.17 5.50 26.08
N SER A 240 8.41 4.40 26.81
CA SER A 240 9.47 4.30 27.82
C SER A 240 10.89 4.29 27.23
N GLU A 241 11.04 3.71 26.03
CA GLU A 241 12.34 3.52 25.38
C GLU A 241 12.71 4.64 24.41
N LYS A 242 11.74 5.38 23.94
CA LYS A 242 11.88 6.45 22.95
C LYS A 242 11.33 7.75 23.51
N ASP A 243 12.09 8.82 23.34
CA ASP A 243 11.65 10.17 23.74
C ASP A 243 10.70 10.76 22.69
N VAL A 244 9.55 10.11 22.52
CA VAL A 244 8.51 10.53 21.58
C VAL A 244 7.13 10.42 22.20
N THR A 245 6.22 11.29 21.78
CA THR A 245 4.81 11.20 22.16
C THR A 245 4.15 10.02 21.46
N VAL A 246 3.53 9.14 22.23
CA VAL A 246 2.78 7.97 21.73
C VAL A 246 1.31 8.17 21.98
N TYR A 247 0.51 8.04 20.92
CA TYR A 247 -0.94 7.98 20.98
C TYR A 247 -1.41 6.53 20.72
N CYS A 248 -2.29 6.03 21.59
CA CYS A 248 -2.85 4.69 21.50
C CYS A 248 -4.39 4.69 21.67
#